data_1719abdb2e7692f6700797825a25cbf6
#
_entry.id   1719abdb2e7692f6700797825a25cbf6
#
_cell.length_a   1.000
_cell.length_b   1.000
_cell.length_c   1.000
_cell.angle_alpha   90.00
_cell.angle_beta   90.00
_cell.angle_gamma   90.00
#
_symmetry.space_group_name_H-M   'P 1'
#
loop_
_entity.id
_entity.type
_entity.pdbx_description
1 polymer ?
#
loop_
_entity_poly.entity_id
_entity_poly.type
_entity_poly.pdbx_seq_one_letter_code
_entity_poly.pdbx_strand_id
1 'polypeptide(L)'
;MRGISATVLLLAAIVLITQTSGCYRGSLHPSANSSLPSLQESSRILADYQPWFGDRQHIAVGYSTQDPAVLRKQIQKAKEMGIYAFAVDWYGDRRPFEDRSYALLQQISAESNFHVCLMYDETQEDNGQATEEALEAFDKAYRAYIGPDAPGHDVYVTYQGRPVIFIFPKRGNTNWDRVREAVNQWDRPPILIFKDQPPPQYVRDFDGFYAWIHPGHAWAPNGSDWGKDYLEHFYQKMQPRTDKVIVGAIWPGFNDTRASWSLNRHMDRRCGQTFEDTLKIFHHYDDPEHPMPFLLIATWNDYEEGTQIETGVSDCKRQVAQQAGVTDDQ
;
A
#
# COMPACT_ATOMS: atom_id res chain seq x y z
N MET A 1 -44.53 -22.66 -35.72
CA MET A 1 -45.40 -23.21 -34.66
C MET A 1 -44.85 -22.74 -33.30
N ARG A 2 -45.73 -21.96 -32.59
CA ARG A 2 -45.83 -21.76 -31.13
C ARG A 2 -44.49 -21.66 -30.36
N GLY A 3 -44.00 -20.58 -29.76
CA GLY A 3 -44.77 -19.59 -28.93
C GLY A 3 -44.77 -20.04 -27.45
N ILE A 4 -44.00 -19.45 -26.57
CA ILE A 4 -44.41 -19.18 -25.18
C ILE A 4 -43.57 -18.00 -24.68
N SER A 5 -44.29 -16.94 -24.36
CA SER A 5 -43.87 -15.75 -23.65
C SER A 5 -43.91 -16.03 -22.14
N ALA A 6 -42.91 -15.58 -21.41
CA ALA A 6 -42.94 -15.55 -19.93
C ALA A 6 -42.82 -14.11 -19.45
N THR A 7 -43.94 -13.62 -18.97
CA THR A 7 -44.19 -12.33 -18.33
C THR A 7 -43.61 -12.35 -16.92
N VAL A 8 -42.71 -11.42 -16.57
CA VAL A 8 -42.26 -11.21 -15.20
C VAL A 8 -43.12 -10.12 -14.55
N LEU A 9 -43.83 -10.50 -13.49
CA LEU A 9 -44.61 -9.61 -12.63
C LEU A 9 -43.70 -8.78 -11.72
N LEU A 10 -43.85 -7.46 -11.79
CA LEU A 10 -43.35 -6.49 -10.82
C LEU A 10 -44.30 -6.43 -9.62
N LEU A 11 -43.85 -6.78 -8.43
CA LEU A 11 -44.57 -6.53 -7.16
C LEU A 11 -43.92 -5.32 -6.48
N ALA A 12 -44.66 -4.19 -6.50
CA ALA A 12 -44.37 -3.00 -5.73
C ALA A 12 -44.95 -3.16 -4.30
N ALA A 13 -44.12 -3.18 -3.28
CA ALA A 13 -44.54 -3.10 -1.89
C ALA A 13 -44.49 -1.65 -1.42
N ILE A 14 -45.65 -1.04 -1.18
CA ILE A 14 -45.80 0.25 -0.53
C ILE A 14 -45.73 0.02 0.98
N VAL A 15 -44.74 0.58 1.66
CA VAL A 15 -44.66 0.62 3.12
C VAL A 15 -45.10 1.99 3.60
N LEU A 16 -46.26 2.05 4.27
CA LEU A 16 -46.74 3.22 5.02
C LEU A 16 -45.88 3.39 6.28
N ILE A 17 -45.26 4.53 6.42
CA ILE A 17 -44.59 4.92 7.65
C ILE A 17 -45.55 5.76 8.48
N THR A 18 -46.01 5.22 9.61
CA THR A 18 -46.66 5.96 10.67
C THR A 18 -45.65 6.60 11.60
N GLN A 19 -45.66 7.91 11.72
CA GLN A 19 -44.84 8.67 12.69
C GLN A 19 -45.37 8.42 14.11
N THR A 20 -44.51 7.89 14.98
CA THR A 20 -44.68 7.98 16.43
C THR A 20 -43.48 8.74 17.02
N SER A 21 -43.78 9.92 17.59
CA SER A 21 -42.81 10.74 18.34
C SER A 21 -42.45 10.03 19.63
N GLY A 22 -41.22 9.51 19.72
CA GLY A 22 -40.62 8.99 20.94
C GLY A 22 -39.30 9.68 21.22
N CYS A 23 -39.22 10.45 22.32
CA CYS A 23 -38.00 11.02 22.81
C CYS A 23 -37.04 9.91 23.24
N TYR A 24 -35.98 9.66 22.49
CA TYR A 24 -34.90 8.78 22.88
C TYR A 24 -33.67 9.64 23.23
N ARG A 25 -33.29 9.66 24.53
CA ARG A 25 -31.98 10.09 24.96
C ARG A 25 -30.98 9.01 24.52
N GLY A 26 -30.36 9.21 23.38
CA GLY A 26 -29.26 8.35 22.91
C GLY A 26 -27.93 8.87 23.42
N SER A 27 -27.26 8.10 24.21
CA SER A 27 -25.85 8.28 24.54
C SER A 27 -25.00 8.21 23.26
N LEU A 28 -24.33 9.31 22.92
CA LEU A 28 -23.42 9.40 21.80
C LEU A 28 -22.12 8.66 22.16
N HIS A 29 -21.99 7.41 21.75
CA HIS A 29 -20.68 6.78 21.62
C HIS A 29 -20.03 7.29 20.32
N PRO A 30 -18.78 7.79 20.35
CA PRO A 30 -18.06 8.14 19.14
C PRO A 30 -17.48 6.86 18.50
N SER A 31 -18.27 6.21 17.67
CA SER A 31 -17.78 5.14 16.80
C SER A 31 -17.35 5.76 15.47
N ALA A 32 -16.10 6.18 15.40
CA ALA A 32 -15.46 6.56 14.14
C ALA A 32 -14.51 5.46 13.71
N ASN A 33 -15.05 4.26 13.40
CA ASN A 33 -14.38 3.29 12.57
C ASN A 33 -14.55 3.74 11.11
N SER A 34 -13.58 4.45 10.58
CA SER A 34 -13.39 4.57 9.13
C SER A 34 -12.76 3.26 8.65
N SER A 35 -13.56 2.19 8.54
CA SER A 35 -13.16 1.02 7.77
C SER A 35 -12.97 1.45 6.31
N LEU A 36 -11.92 0.96 5.69
CA LEU A 36 -11.76 1.08 4.24
C LEU A 36 -13.01 0.49 3.57
N PRO A 37 -13.51 1.08 2.45
CA PRO A 37 -14.63 0.51 1.72
C PRO A 37 -14.31 -0.93 1.34
N SER A 38 -15.30 -1.83 1.43
CA SER A 38 -15.12 -3.23 1.03
C SER A 38 -14.74 -3.29 -0.45
N LEU A 39 -13.56 -3.84 -0.73
CA LEU A 39 -13.14 -4.16 -2.08
C LEU A 39 -13.95 -5.35 -2.60
N GLN A 40 -14.12 -5.46 -3.90
CA GLN A 40 -14.63 -6.69 -4.51
C GLN A 40 -13.74 -7.87 -4.08
N GLU A 41 -14.31 -9.07 -3.96
CA GLU A 41 -13.70 -10.27 -3.32
C GLU A 41 -12.31 -10.69 -3.84
N SER A 42 -11.74 -9.99 -4.84
CA SER A 42 -10.50 -10.37 -5.52
C SER A 42 -9.23 -9.64 -5.10
N SER A 43 -9.30 -8.37 -4.66
CA SER A 43 -8.10 -7.57 -4.38
C SER A 43 -7.71 -7.59 -2.91
N ARG A 44 -6.45 -7.95 -2.61
CA ARG A 44 -5.88 -7.88 -1.27
C ARG A 44 -5.22 -6.52 -1.05
N ILE A 45 -5.55 -5.84 0.06
CA ILE A 45 -4.96 -4.54 0.39
C ILE A 45 -3.62 -4.74 1.07
N LEU A 46 -2.58 -4.14 0.51
CA LEU A 46 -1.27 -4.03 1.12
C LEU A 46 -1.02 -2.57 1.51
N ALA A 47 -0.23 -2.34 2.56
CA ALA A 47 0.30 -1.02 2.85
C ALA A 47 1.82 -1.08 2.89
N ASP A 48 2.47 -0.14 2.24
CA ASP A 48 3.91 0.00 2.32
C ASP A 48 4.31 0.42 3.74
N TYR A 49 5.35 -0.22 4.30
CA TYR A 49 5.77 -0.08 5.68
C TYR A 49 7.23 0.32 5.78
N GLN A 50 7.49 1.42 6.51
CA GLN A 50 8.83 1.92 6.74
C GLN A 50 9.40 1.31 8.04
N PRO A 51 10.45 0.47 7.95
CA PRO A 51 10.99 -0.28 9.08
C PRO A 51 12.09 0.47 9.86
N TRP A 52 12.30 1.75 9.63
CA TRP A 52 13.49 2.51 10.09
C TRP A 52 13.28 3.37 11.33
N PHE A 53 12.05 3.54 11.85
CA PHE A 53 11.83 4.42 13.00
C PHE A 53 12.43 3.85 14.28
N GLY A 54 13.20 4.69 14.97
CA GLY A 54 14.06 4.32 16.09
C GLY A 54 15.56 4.28 15.72
N ASP A 55 15.89 4.26 14.42
CA ASP A 55 17.25 4.57 13.95
C ASP A 55 17.51 6.08 14.06
N ARG A 56 18.79 6.43 14.33
CA ARG A 56 19.22 7.82 14.53
C ARG A 56 19.25 8.65 13.24
N GLN A 57 19.20 7.99 12.08
CA GLN A 57 19.21 8.66 10.78
C GLN A 57 17.81 9.17 10.39
N HIS A 58 16.78 8.77 11.13
CA HIS A 58 15.39 9.08 10.87
C HIS A 58 14.76 9.91 11.97
N ILE A 59 13.66 10.59 11.67
CA ILE A 59 12.96 11.42 12.66
C ILE A 59 12.38 10.59 13.78
N ALA A 60 12.33 11.19 14.97
CA ALA A 60 11.64 10.56 16.12
C ALA A 60 10.13 10.69 15.96
N VAL A 61 9.43 9.55 15.91
CA VAL A 61 7.97 9.45 15.80
C VAL A 61 7.33 8.94 17.09
N GLY A 62 8.11 8.80 18.16
CA GLY A 62 7.64 8.37 19.49
C GLY A 62 7.61 6.85 19.67
N TYR A 63 8.12 6.07 18.70
CA TYR A 63 8.28 4.62 18.82
C TYR A 63 9.48 4.10 18.01
N SER A 64 9.79 2.82 18.20
CA SER A 64 10.76 2.09 17.38
C SER A 64 10.07 0.94 16.65
N THR A 65 10.45 0.72 15.39
CA THR A 65 10.05 -0.45 14.58
C THR A 65 10.73 -1.75 15.05
N GLN A 66 11.59 -1.67 16.07
CA GLN A 66 12.14 -2.83 16.78
C GLN A 66 11.46 -3.07 18.14
N ASP A 67 10.36 -2.38 18.45
CA ASP A 67 9.56 -2.65 19.65
C ASP A 67 8.42 -3.62 19.33
N PRO A 68 8.44 -4.86 19.88
CA PRO A 68 7.39 -5.85 19.62
C PRO A 68 6.00 -5.39 20.02
N ALA A 69 5.88 -4.53 21.04
CA ALA A 69 4.57 -4.04 21.49
C ALA A 69 3.99 -3.03 20.48
N VAL A 70 4.84 -2.21 19.87
CA VAL A 70 4.46 -1.31 18.78
C VAL A 70 4.00 -2.11 17.56
N LEU A 71 4.79 -3.09 17.12
CA LEU A 71 4.46 -3.90 15.96
C LEU A 71 3.13 -4.64 16.11
N ARG A 72 2.87 -5.24 17.29
CA ARG A 72 1.56 -5.88 17.56
C ARG A 72 0.39 -4.90 17.46
N LYS A 73 0.55 -3.68 17.95
CA LYS A 73 -0.50 -2.64 17.84
C LYS A 73 -0.70 -2.18 16.40
N GLN A 74 0.36 -2.03 15.64
CA GLN A 74 0.29 -1.63 14.23
C GLN A 74 -0.38 -2.73 13.39
N ILE A 75 0.01 -3.99 13.56
CA ILE A 75 -0.64 -5.13 12.91
C ILE A 75 -2.13 -5.21 13.27
N GLN A 76 -2.46 -5.10 14.56
CA GLN A 76 -3.85 -5.12 15.01
C GLN A 76 -4.66 -4.02 14.31
N LYS A 77 -4.14 -2.79 14.28
CA LYS A 77 -4.80 -1.66 13.64
C LYS A 77 -4.91 -1.84 12.13
N ALA A 78 -3.88 -2.34 11.47
CA ALA A 78 -3.91 -2.64 10.04
C ALA A 78 -5.02 -3.67 9.71
N LYS A 79 -5.12 -4.75 10.50
CA LYS A 79 -6.20 -5.75 10.36
C LYS A 79 -7.58 -5.14 10.55
N GLU A 80 -7.77 -4.27 11.54
CA GLU A 80 -9.03 -3.56 11.77
C GLU A 80 -9.42 -2.63 10.61
N MET A 81 -8.43 -2.14 9.86
CA MET A 81 -8.64 -1.35 8.63
C MET A 81 -8.84 -2.21 7.38
N GLY A 82 -8.77 -3.54 7.49
CA GLY A 82 -8.89 -4.45 6.35
C GLY A 82 -7.62 -4.65 5.55
N ILE A 83 -6.46 -4.20 6.06
CA ILE A 83 -5.17 -4.42 5.41
C ILE A 83 -4.76 -5.89 5.59
N TYR A 84 -4.43 -6.54 4.48
CA TYR A 84 -4.02 -7.94 4.42
C TYR A 84 -2.54 -8.13 4.78
N ALA A 85 -1.67 -7.23 4.32
CA ALA A 85 -0.23 -7.35 4.46
C ALA A 85 0.49 -6.00 4.52
N PHE A 86 1.70 -6.01 5.08
CA PHE A 86 2.67 -4.94 4.85
C PHE A 86 3.65 -5.34 3.74
N ALA A 87 3.83 -4.43 2.76
CA ALA A 87 4.96 -4.46 1.84
C ALA A 87 6.06 -3.59 2.49
N VAL A 88 7.17 -4.21 2.88
CA VAL A 88 8.14 -3.55 3.77
C VAL A 88 9.35 -3.10 2.98
N ASP A 89 9.67 -1.82 3.05
CA ASP A 89 10.89 -1.26 2.48
C ASP A 89 12.11 -1.99 3.04
N TRP A 90 12.95 -2.53 2.16
CA TRP A 90 14.04 -3.39 2.57
C TRP A 90 15.27 -3.24 1.67
N TYR A 91 16.43 -3.19 2.28
CA TYR A 91 17.69 -2.78 1.66
C TYR A 91 18.75 -3.90 1.67
N GLY A 92 18.36 -5.12 2.01
CA GLY A 92 19.35 -6.18 2.25
C GLY A 92 20.26 -5.84 3.43
N ASP A 93 21.52 -6.26 3.31
CA ASP A 93 22.53 -6.02 4.36
C ASP A 93 23.03 -4.58 4.43
N ARG A 94 22.70 -3.74 3.46
CA ARG A 94 23.09 -2.31 3.44
C ARG A 94 22.50 -1.51 4.61
N ARG A 95 21.40 -1.97 5.16
CA ARG A 95 20.66 -1.33 6.26
C ARG A 95 20.34 -2.35 7.36
N PRO A 96 21.29 -2.62 8.28
CA PRO A 96 21.09 -3.66 9.29
C PRO A 96 19.99 -3.36 10.31
N PHE A 97 19.61 -2.10 10.54
CA PHE A 97 18.50 -1.76 11.42
C PHE A 97 17.17 -2.18 10.79
N GLU A 98 16.94 -1.80 9.54
CA GLU A 98 15.73 -2.11 8.77
C GLU A 98 15.59 -3.61 8.56
N ASP A 99 16.68 -4.31 8.32
CA ASP A 99 16.66 -5.77 8.18
C ASP A 99 16.24 -6.47 9.48
N ARG A 100 16.75 -6.04 10.63
CA ARG A 100 16.29 -6.57 11.93
C ARG A 100 14.84 -6.21 12.23
N SER A 101 14.40 -5.01 11.85
CA SER A 101 13.02 -4.59 11.99
C SER A 101 12.09 -5.46 11.16
N TYR A 102 12.48 -5.78 9.92
CA TYR A 102 11.72 -6.71 9.07
C TYR A 102 11.64 -8.12 9.67
N ALA A 103 12.77 -8.67 10.11
CA ALA A 103 12.80 -10.00 10.72
C ALA A 103 11.85 -10.10 11.94
N LEU A 104 11.85 -9.08 12.80
CA LEU A 104 10.95 -9.00 13.95
C LEU A 104 9.49 -8.83 13.53
N LEU A 105 9.22 -7.99 12.54
CA LEU A 105 7.87 -7.79 12.01
C LEU A 105 7.32 -9.10 11.42
N GLN A 106 8.10 -9.85 10.64
CA GLN A 106 7.70 -11.13 10.09
C GLN A 106 7.38 -12.15 11.20
N GLN A 107 8.23 -12.24 12.22
CA GLN A 107 7.99 -13.11 13.39
C GLN A 107 6.65 -12.78 14.06
N ILE A 108 6.39 -11.49 14.35
CA ILE A 108 5.14 -11.06 15.01
C ILE A 108 3.93 -11.23 14.10
N SER A 109 4.12 -11.07 12.80
CA SER A 109 3.08 -11.33 11.80
C SER A 109 2.65 -12.80 11.80
N ALA A 110 3.59 -13.74 11.95
CA ALA A 110 3.29 -15.17 12.10
C ALA A 110 2.46 -15.44 13.35
N GLU A 111 2.78 -14.81 14.48
CA GLU A 111 1.99 -14.92 15.73
C GLU A 111 0.56 -14.38 15.57
N SER A 112 0.35 -13.45 14.65
CA SER A 112 -0.90 -12.68 14.49
C SER A 112 -1.74 -13.09 13.28
N ASN A 113 -1.31 -14.08 12.50
CA ASN A 113 -1.90 -14.42 11.20
C ASN A 113 -2.09 -13.17 10.32
N PHE A 114 -1.03 -12.40 10.16
CA PHE A 114 -0.92 -11.24 9.30
C PHE A 114 0.20 -11.49 8.29
N HIS A 115 0.18 -10.86 7.13
CA HIS A 115 1.14 -11.17 6.08
C HIS A 115 2.15 -10.02 5.88
N VAL A 116 3.31 -10.38 5.36
CA VAL A 116 4.35 -9.44 4.97
C VAL A 116 5.00 -9.84 3.64
N CYS A 117 5.52 -8.87 2.90
CA CYS A 117 6.43 -9.11 1.79
C CYS A 117 7.51 -8.02 1.75
N LEU A 118 8.55 -8.26 0.99
CA LEU A 118 9.62 -7.29 0.80
C LEU A 118 9.29 -6.32 -0.34
N MET A 119 9.62 -5.05 -0.14
CA MET A 119 9.84 -4.06 -1.19
C MET A 119 11.34 -3.77 -1.23
N TYR A 120 12.04 -4.36 -2.20
CA TYR A 120 13.49 -4.16 -2.33
C TYR A 120 13.76 -2.75 -2.88
N ASP A 121 14.38 -1.93 -2.06
CA ASP A 121 14.83 -0.59 -2.43
C ASP A 121 16.26 -0.67 -3.01
N GLU A 122 16.38 -0.37 -4.31
CA GLU A 122 17.64 -0.41 -5.03
C GLU A 122 18.63 0.62 -4.45
N THR A 123 19.93 0.35 -4.52
CA THR A 123 20.93 1.34 -4.13
C THR A 123 20.82 2.64 -4.97
N GLN A 124 21.06 3.77 -4.33
CA GLN A 124 21.02 5.08 -5.03
C GLN A 124 22.33 5.38 -5.76
N GLU A 125 23.42 4.75 -5.34
CA GLU A 125 24.77 5.04 -5.85
C GLU A 125 25.06 4.18 -7.09
N ASP A 126 25.36 4.85 -8.20
CA ASP A 126 25.85 4.18 -9.40
C ASP A 126 27.37 3.95 -9.26
N ASN A 127 27.72 3.03 -8.37
CA ASN A 127 29.09 2.63 -8.06
C ASN A 127 29.53 1.33 -8.76
N GLY A 128 28.69 0.81 -9.66
CA GLY A 128 28.90 -0.46 -10.35
C GLY A 128 28.66 -1.70 -9.49
N GLN A 129 28.19 -1.56 -8.23
CA GLN A 129 27.93 -2.67 -7.31
C GLN A 129 26.46 -3.08 -7.22
N ALA A 130 25.54 -2.29 -7.76
CA ALA A 130 24.10 -2.48 -7.61
C ALA A 130 23.61 -3.89 -7.94
N THR A 131 24.19 -4.52 -8.97
CA THR A 131 23.81 -5.88 -9.37
C THR A 131 24.24 -6.91 -8.33
N GLU A 132 25.48 -6.81 -7.82
CA GLU A 132 25.98 -7.73 -6.80
C GLU A 132 25.25 -7.54 -5.47
N GLU A 133 24.99 -6.28 -5.08
CA GLU A 133 24.18 -5.96 -3.90
C GLU A 133 22.77 -6.54 -4.01
N ALA A 134 22.14 -6.45 -5.18
CA ALA A 134 20.84 -7.06 -5.41
C ALA A 134 20.89 -8.60 -5.33
N LEU A 135 21.90 -9.24 -5.94
CA LEU A 135 22.06 -10.69 -5.89
C LEU A 135 22.26 -11.18 -4.44
N GLU A 136 23.11 -10.51 -3.66
CA GLU A 136 23.34 -10.82 -2.24
C GLU A 136 22.06 -10.62 -1.42
N ALA A 137 21.35 -9.51 -1.65
CA ALA A 137 20.08 -9.23 -0.99
C ALA A 137 19.02 -10.30 -1.29
N PHE A 138 18.85 -10.69 -2.54
CA PHE A 138 17.87 -11.71 -2.91
C PHE A 138 18.24 -13.11 -2.40
N ASP A 139 19.53 -13.47 -2.39
CA ASP A 139 20.00 -14.71 -1.76
C ASP A 139 19.69 -14.74 -0.26
N LYS A 140 19.93 -13.62 0.44
CA LYS A 140 19.54 -13.46 1.84
C LYS A 140 18.04 -13.54 2.03
N ALA A 141 17.25 -12.83 1.21
CA ALA A 141 15.80 -12.86 1.27
C ALA A 141 15.26 -14.30 1.18
N TYR A 142 15.77 -15.07 0.24
CA TYR A 142 15.38 -16.48 0.10
C TYR A 142 15.72 -17.30 1.36
N ARG A 143 16.95 -17.22 1.84
CA ARG A 143 17.39 -18.03 2.99
C ARG A 143 16.74 -17.63 4.30
N ALA A 144 16.53 -16.33 4.52
CA ALA A 144 16.11 -15.83 5.83
C ALA A 144 14.60 -15.63 5.95
N TYR A 145 13.87 -15.39 4.84
CA TYR A 145 12.50 -14.88 4.88
C TYR A 145 11.49 -15.61 4.00
N ILE A 146 11.92 -16.16 2.85
CA ILE A 146 11.02 -16.61 1.78
C ILE A 146 11.05 -18.12 1.56
N GLY A 147 12.23 -18.71 1.58
CA GLY A 147 12.43 -20.13 1.27
C GLY A 147 11.71 -21.06 2.26
N PRO A 148 11.52 -22.32 1.92
CA PRO A 148 10.72 -23.26 2.72
C PRO A 148 11.27 -23.50 4.13
N ASP A 149 12.57 -23.31 4.32
CA ASP A 149 13.23 -23.47 5.61
C ASP A 149 13.34 -22.16 6.42
N ALA A 150 12.88 -21.02 5.84
CA ALA A 150 12.96 -19.72 6.49
C ALA A 150 11.90 -19.59 7.60
N PRO A 151 12.29 -19.09 8.80
CA PRO A 151 11.31 -18.82 9.86
C PRO A 151 10.24 -17.82 9.42
N GLY A 152 8.95 -18.16 9.60
CA GLY A 152 7.84 -17.28 9.25
C GLY A 152 7.55 -17.18 7.74
N HIS A 153 8.09 -18.07 6.91
CA HIS A 153 7.77 -18.12 5.47
C HIS A 153 6.28 -18.30 5.19
N ASP A 154 5.52 -18.92 6.10
CA ASP A 154 4.09 -19.15 5.95
C ASP A 154 3.26 -17.87 5.88
N VAL A 155 3.76 -16.76 6.45
CA VAL A 155 3.10 -15.45 6.40
C VAL A 155 3.67 -14.55 5.31
N TYR A 156 4.59 -15.05 4.50
CA TYR A 156 5.07 -14.30 3.36
C TYR A 156 3.99 -14.23 2.27
N VAL A 157 3.76 -13.04 1.69
CA VAL A 157 2.74 -12.86 0.65
C VAL A 157 3.07 -13.71 -0.57
N THR A 158 2.09 -14.49 -1.00
CA THR A 158 2.17 -15.26 -2.24
C THR A 158 1.02 -14.93 -3.19
N TYR A 159 1.30 -15.04 -4.48
CA TYR A 159 0.30 -15.00 -5.52
C TYR A 159 0.52 -16.16 -6.50
N GLN A 160 -0.53 -16.91 -6.78
CA GLN A 160 -0.45 -18.14 -7.59
C GLN A 160 0.65 -19.13 -7.11
N GLY A 161 0.83 -19.23 -5.79
CA GLY A 161 1.82 -20.10 -5.15
C GLY A 161 3.27 -19.61 -5.21
N ARG A 162 3.53 -18.42 -5.75
CA ARG A 162 4.86 -17.81 -5.88
C ARG A 162 4.99 -16.63 -4.89
N PRO A 163 6.14 -16.45 -4.21
CA PRO A 163 6.37 -15.30 -3.34
C PRO A 163 6.39 -14.00 -4.14
N VAL A 164 5.89 -12.91 -3.53
CA VAL A 164 5.81 -11.58 -4.17
C VAL A 164 6.91 -10.68 -3.62
N ILE A 165 7.67 -10.04 -4.51
CA ILE A 165 8.68 -9.03 -4.15
C ILE A 165 8.41 -7.78 -5.00
N PHE A 166 8.23 -6.65 -4.31
CA PHE A 166 8.16 -5.35 -4.95
C PHE A 166 9.58 -4.81 -5.17
N ILE A 167 9.78 -4.09 -6.26
CA ILE A 167 11.04 -3.43 -6.59
C ILE A 167 10.84 -1.93 -6.64
N PHE A 168 11.52 -1.21 -5.75
CA PHE A 168 11.58 0.24 -5.77
C PHE A 168 12.91 0.68 -6.41
N PRO A 169 12.92 1.02 -7.72
CA PRO A 169 14.14 1.32 -8.42
C PRO A 169 14.70 2.68 -8.01
N LYS A 170 16.02 2.77 -7.98
CA LYS A 170 16.79 4.01 -7.78
C LYS A 170 17.71 4.23 -9.00
N ARG A 171 18.94 4.67 -8.77
CA ARG A 171 19.92 4.97 -9.82
C ARG A 171 21.08 3.98 -9.89
N GLY A 172 20.93 2.84 -9.21
CA GLY A 172 22.01 1.86 -9.08
C GLY A 172 22.39 1.12 -10.35
N ASN A 173 21.55 1.21 -11.39
CA ASN A 173 21.77 0.54 -12.68
C ASN A 173 21.92 -0.99 -12.55
N THR A 174 21.09 -1.60 -11.74
CA THR A 174 21.05 -3.06 -11.57
C THR A 174 20.81 -3.76 -12.91
N ASN A 175 21.61 -4.79 -13.19
CA ASN A 175 21.34 -5.72 -14.30
C ASN A 175 20.27 -6.71 -13.87
N TRP A 176 19.02 -6.40 -14.21
CA TRP A 176 17.87 -7.20 -13.81
C TRP A 176 17.78 -8.56 -14.51
N ASP A 177 18.37 -8.74 -15.72
CA ASP A 177 18.50 -10.04 -16.35
C ASP A 177 19.24 -11.02 -15.40
N ARG A 178 20.40 -10.59 -14.83
CA ARG A 178 21.17 -11.43 -13.90
C ARG A 178 20.42 -11.74 -12.61
N VAL A 179 19.71 -10.76 -12.06
CA VAL A 179 18.88 -10.96 -10.86
C VAL A 179 17.77 -11.97 -11.17
N ARG A 180 17.08 -11.81 -12.31
CA ARG A 180 16.03 -12.75 -12.74
C ARG A 180 16.56 -14.17 -12.94
N GLU A 181 17.72 -14.32 -13.57
CA GLU A 181 18.38 -15.62 -13.73
C GLU A 181 18.66 -16.28 -12.37
N ALA A 182 19.15 -15.53 -11.39
CA ALA A 182 19.44 -16.05 -10.06
C ALA A 182 18.17 -16.51 -9.33
N VAL A 183 17.13 -15.67 -9.27
CA VAL A 183 15.89 -16.01 -8.54
C VAL A 183 15.07 -17.10 -9.25
N ASN A 184 15.27 -17.32 -10.53
CA ASN A 184 14.66 -18.44 -11.25
C ASN A 184 15.20 -19.82 -10.82
N GLN A 185 16.31 -19.85 -10.05
CA GLN A 185 16.83 -21.08 -9.45
C GLN A 185 16.15 -21.46 -8.14
N TRP A 186 15.29 -20.59 -7.59
CA TRP A 186 14.53 -20.91 -6.39
C TRP A 186 13.52 -22.02 -6.66
N ASP A 187 13.17 -22.80 -5.65
CA ASP A 187 12.13 -23.84 -5.75
C ASP A 187 10.78 -23.26 -6.22
N ARG A 188 10.49 -22.03 -5.83
CA ARG A 188 9.36 -21.22 -6.28
C ARG A 188 9.87 -19.83 -6.68
N PRO A 189 10.18 -19.62 -7.96
CA PRO A 189 10.64 -18.33 -8.47
C PRO A 189 9.67 -17.20 -8.12
N PRO A 190 10.16 -16.06 -7.61
CA PRO A 190 9.29 -14.99 -7.13
C PRO A 190 8.57 -14.28 -8.29
N ILE A 191 7.43 -13.66 -7.94
CA ILE A 191 6.79 -12.63 -8.75
C ILE A 191 7.49 -11.31 -8.43
N LEU A 192 8.22 -10.75 -9.40
CA LEU A 192 8.86 -9.45 -9.27
C LEU A 192 7.97 -8.36 -9.86
N ILE A 193 7.59 -7.38 -9.01
CA ILE A 193 6.68 -6.28 -9.37
C ILE A 193 7.46 -4.98 -9.32
N PHE A 194 7.66 -4.33 -10.49
CA PHE A 194 8.50 -3.16 -10.63
C PHE A 194 7.66 -1.87 -10.56
N LYS A 195 8.22 -0.81 -9.96
CA LYS A 195 7.59 0.50 -9.93
C LYS A 195 7.56 1.13 -11.30
N ASP A 196 6.38 1.57 -11.73
CA ASP A 196 6.15 2.15 -13.06
C ASP A 196 6.54 1.18 -14.19
N GLN A 197 7.31 1.65 -15.13
CA GLN A 197 7.81 0.85 -16.23
C GLN A 197 9.33 0.77 -16.18
N PRO A 198 9.91 -0.44 -16.14
CA PRO A 198 11.36 -0.60 -16.20
C PRO A 198 11.89 -0.16 -17.57
N PRO A 199 13.21 0.03 -17.69
CA PRO A 199 13.86 0.19 -18.99
C PRO A 199 13.46 -0.90 -19.96
N PRO A 200 13.26 -0.61 -21.27
CA PRO A 200 12.68 -1.55 -22.23
C PRO A 200 13.35 -2.93 -22.28
N GLN A 201 14.67 -2.99 -22.09
CA GLN A 201 15.43 -4.24 -22.08
C GLN A 201 15.03 -5.18 -20.93
N TYR A 202 14.55 -4.65 -19.80
CA TYR A 202 14.22 -5.40 -18.59
C TYR A 202 12.71 -5.70 -18.41
N VAL A 203 11.85 -5.27 -19.32
CA VAL A 203 10.40 -5.48 -19.20
C VAL A 203 10.02 -6.96 -19.04
N ARG A 204 10.79 -7.86 -19.66
CA ARG A 204 10.59 -9.31 -19.58
C ARG A 204 10.97 -9.92 -18.21
N ASP A 205 11.83 -9.22 -17.44
CA ASP A 205 12.36 -9.74 -16.18
C ASP A 205 11.39 -9.53 -15.01
N PHE A 206 10.34 -8.74 -15.25
CA PHE A 206 9.31 -8.46 -14.25
C PHE A 206 7.98 -9.09 -14.61
N ASP A 207 7.35 -9.69 -13.60
CA ASP A 207 6.03 -10.31 -13.71
C ASP A 207 4.91 -9.27 -13.61
N GLY A 208 5.17 -8.07 -13.08
CA GLY A 208 4.16 -7.05 -12.89
C GLY A 208 4.69 -5.65 -12.64
N PHE A 209 3.74 -4.72 -12.48
CA PHE A 209 4.00 -3.30 -12.30
C PHE A 209 3.08 -2.67 -11.26
N TYR A 210 3.56 -1.64 -10.55
CA TYR A 210 2.77 -0.84 -9.64
C TYR A 210 3.07 0.66 -9.79
N ALA A 211 2.06 1.49 -9.54
CA ALA A 211 2.23 2.94 -9.48
C ALA A 211 2.71 3.37 -8.08
N TRP A 212 3.40 4.50 -8.02
CA TRP A 212 3.81 5.14 -6.78
C TRP A 212 3.39 6.60 -6.77
N ILE A 213 3.49 7.28 -5.64
CA ILE A 213 3.09 8.67 -5.48
C ILE A 213 3.83 9.56 -6.49
N HIS A 214 3.08 10.17 -7.39
CA HIS A 214 3.61 11.07 -8.40
C HIS A 214 2.52 12.09 -8.79
N PRO A 215 2.86 13.38 -8.99
CA PRO A 215 1.93 14.34 -9.56
C PRO A 215 1.66 14.00 -11.04
N GLY A 216 0.57 14.49 -11.59
CA GLY A 216 0.23 14.28 -12.99
C GLY A 216 1.22 14.97 -13.95
N HIS A 217 1.71 16.12 -13.55
CA HIS A 217 2.64 16.94 -14.38
C HIS A 217 3.92 17.28 -13.61
N ALA A 218 3.83 18.23 -12.68
CA ALA A 218 4.96 18.68 -11.86
C ALA A 218 4.49 18.95 -10.44
N TRP A 219 5.41 18.86 -9.48
CA TRP A 219 5.13 19.20 -8.09
C TRP A 219 4.71 20.68 -7.99
N ALA A 220 3.40 20.91 -7.80
CA ALA A 220 2.85 22.23 -7.62
C ALA A 220 3.16 22.74 -6.20
N PRO A 221 3.64 24.01 -6.04
CA PRO A 221 3.98 24.54 -4.70
C PRO A 221 2.79 24.52 -3.70
N ASN A 222 1.56 24.60 -4.20
CA ASN A 222 0.34 24.54 -3.38
C ASN A 222 -0.18 23.10 -3.17
N GLY A 223 0.53 22.08 -3.64
CA GLY A 223 0.13 20.69 -3.52
C GLY A 223 -1.14 20.28 -4.28
N SER A 224 -1.62 21.10 -5.21
CA SER A 224 -2.92 20.90 -5.88
C SER A 224 -2.95 19.72 -6.85
N ASP A 225 -1.80 19.33 -7.41
CA ASP A 225 -1.70 18.16 -8.28
C ASP A 225 -1.58 16.89 -7.42
N TRP A 226 -2.68 16.15 -7.31
CA TRP A 226 -2.77 14.94 -6.50
C TRP A 226 -2.51 13.64 -7.28
N GLY A 227 -2.01 13.77 -8.53
CA GLY A 227 -1.56 12.65 -9.33
C GLY A 227 -2.63 11.96 -10.17
N LYS A 228 -3.78 12.63 -10.40
CA LYS A 228 -4.88 12.07 -11.21
C LYS A 228 -4.39 11.59 -12.56
N ASP A 229 -3.82 12.49 -13.34
CA ASP A 229 -3.45 12.23 -14.74
C ASP A 229 -2.34 11.17 -14.84
N TYR A 230 -1.40 11.15 -13.87
CA TYR A 230 -0.40 10.11 -13.77
C TYR A 230 -1.03 8.73 -13.53
N LEU A 231 -1.91 8.63 -12.53
CA LEU A 231 -2.51 7.36 -12.13
C LEU A 231 -3.44 6.79 -13.22
N GLU A 232 -4.26 7.65 -13.84
CA GLU A 232 -5.08 7.27 -14.99
C GLU A 232 -4.22 6.78 -16.17
N HIS A 233 -3.13 7.52 -16.49
CA HIS A 233 -2.20 7.10 -17.54
C HIS A 233 -1.52 5.76 -17.24
N PHE A 234 -1.12 5.54 -15.99
CA PHE A 234 -0.56 4.25 -15.55
C PHE A 234 -1.53 3.10 -15.83
N TYR A 235 -2.77 3.20 -15.38
CA TYR A 235 -3.75 2.15 -15.58
C TYR A 235 -4.12 1.96 -17.05
N GLN A 236 -4.36 3.02 -17.80
CA GLN A 236 -4.63 2.94 -19.25
C GLN A 236 -3.54 2.20 -20.01
N LYS A 237 -2.28 2.36 -19.60
CA LYS A 237 -1.13 1.72 -20.24
C LYS A 237 -0.90 0.29 -19.77
N MET A 238 -1.13 0.02 -18.48
CA MET A 238 -0.73 -1.25 -17.86
C MET A 238 -1.86 -2.27 -17.82
N GLN A 239 -3.09 -1.86 -17.55
CA GLN A 239 -4.24 -2.74 -17.40
C GLN A 239 -4.50 -3.64 -18.64
N PRO A 240 -4.29 -3.18 -19.89
CA PRO A 240 -4.41 -4.06 -21.06
C PRO A 240 -3.34 -5.16 -21.17
N ARG A 241 -2.31 -5.13 -20.29
CA ARG A 241 -1.23 -6.13 -20.32
C ARG A 241 -1.62 -7.36 -19.50
N THR A 242 -2.47 -8.20 -20.06
CA THR A 242 -3.00 -9.40 -19.39
C THR A 242 -1.94 -10.47 -19.08
N ASP A 243 -0.73 -10.31 -19.62
CA ASP A 243 0.46 -11.12 -19.33
C ASP A 243 1.20 -10.66 -18.05
N LYS A 244 0.76 -9.57 -17.42
CA LYS A 244 1.41 -8.94 -16.26
C LYS A 244 0.48 -8.82 -15.08
N VAL A 245 1.04 -8.87 -13.87
CA VAL A 245 0.36 -8.55 -12.63
C VAL A 245 0.34 -7.04 -12.47
N ILE A 246 -0.83 -6.43 -12.55
CA ILE A 246 -0.97 -5.00 -12.30
C ILE A 246 -1.44 -4.81 -10.86
N VAL A 247 -0.76 -3.96 -10.12
CA VAL A 247 -1.09 -3.64 -8.73
C VAL A 247 -1.70 -2.25 -8.66
N GLY A 248 -2.87 -2.16 -8.06
CA GLY A 248 -3.52 -0.89 -7.77
C GLY A 248 -2.70 -0.04 -6.80
N ALA A 249 -2.81 1.28 -6.88
CA ALA A 249 -2.11 2.19 -5.98
C ALA A 249 -3.01 3.32 -5.50
N ILE A 250 -2.92 3.63 -4.21
CA ILE A 250 -3.61 4.75 -3.57
C ILE A 250 -2.69 5.43 -2.56
N TRP A 251 -2.93 6.72 -2.31
CA TRP A 251 -2.15 7.53 -1.36
C TRP A 251 -2.98 8.65 -0.75
N PRO A 252 -2.68 9.06 0.50
CA PRO A 252 -3.42 10.14 1.16
C PRO A 252 -2.99 11.55 0.75
N GLY A 253 -1.80 11.69 0.21
CA GLY A 253 -1.07 12.91 -0.09
C GLY A 253 0.43 12.69 0.09
N PHE A 254 1.23 13.75 0.03
CA PHE A 254 2.69 13.69 0.14
C PHE A 254 3.25 15.01 0.69
N ASN A 255 4.21 14.95 1.60
CA ASN A 255 4.95 16.12 2.05
C ASN A 255 6.31 15.70 2.62
N ASP A 256 7.36 15.86 1.84
CA ASP A 256 8.71 15.43 2.20
C ASP A 256 9.52 16.45 3.02
N THR A 257 8.91 17.54 3.47
CA THR A 257 9.63 18.62 4.19
C THR A 257 10.32 18.15 5.48
N ARG A 258 9.96 16.99 6.02
CA ARG A 258 10.58 16.39 7.21
C ARG A 258 11.69 15.39 6.88
N ALA A 259 11.78 14.96 5.63
CA ALA A 259 12.80 14.01 5.19
C ALA A 259 14.16 14.68 5.04
N SER A 260 15.24 13.98 5.38
CA SER A 260 16.61 14.46 5.16
C SER A 260 16.97 14.59 3.67
N TRP A 261 16.23 13.88 2.81
CA TRP A 261 16.34 13.91 1.34
C TRP A 261 15.28 14.80 0.68
N SER A 262 14.65 15.71 1.45
CA SER A 262 13.58 16.58 0.98
C SER A 262 13.99 17.41 -0.24
N LEU A 263 13.08 17.50 -1.19
CA LEU A 263 13.11 18.45 -2.31
C LEU A 263 11.98 19.50 -2.19
N ASN A 264 11.37 19.63 -1.01
CA ASN A 264 10.21 20.48 -0.72
C ASN A 264 9.02 20.17 -1.63
N ARG A 265 8.76 18.89 -1.85
CA ARG A 265 7.63 18.41 -2.66
C ARG A 265 6.39 18.29 -1.78
N HIS A 266 5.25 18.68 -2.35
CA HIS A 266 3.99 18.66 -1.64
C HIS A 266 2.84 18.21 -2.53
N MET A 267 1.98 17.37 -1.99
CA MET A 267 0.68 16.96 -2.53
C MET A 267 -0.32 17.00 -1.38
N ASP A 268 -1.35 17.86 -1.49
CA ASP A 268 -2.30 18.09 -0.43
C ASP A 268 -3.17 16.84 -0.17
N ARG A 269 -3.40 16.54 1.09
CA ARG A 269 -4.34 15.48 1.52
C ARG A 269 -5.81 15.86 1.25
N ARG A 270 -6.13 17.15 1.10
CA ARG A 270 -7.47 17.67 0.86
C ARG A 270 -8.52 17.10 1.83
N CYS A 271 -8.18 17.09 3.12
CA CYS A 271 -9.03 16.51 4.19
C CYS A 271 -9.37 15.01 4.00
N GLY A 272 -8.52 14.27 3.30
CA GLY A 272 -8.73 12.87 2.96
C GLY A 272 -9.28 12.63 1.54
N GLN A 273 -9.68 13.70 0.83
CA GLN A 273 -10.23 13.58 -0.52
C GLN A 273 -9.22 12.99 -1.51
N THR A 274 -7.91 13.26 -1.34
CA THR A 274 -6.86 12.66 -2.19
C THR A 274 -6.88 11.13 -2.11
N PHE A 275 -7.02 10.57 -0.91
CA PHE A 275 -7.12 9.13 -0.72
C PHE A 275 -8.38 8.55 -1.36
N GLU A 276 -9.54 9.20 -1.17
CA GLU A 276 -10.80 8.77 -1.77
C GLU A 276 -10.76 8.83 -3.29
N ASP A 277 -10.17 9.89 -3.88
CA ASP A 277 -10.13 10.06 -5.33
C ASP A 277 -9.18 9.06 -5.98
N THR A 278 -8.02 8.77 -5.37
CA THR A 278 -7.12 7.70 -5.86
C THR A 278 -7.79 6.32 -5.78
N LEU A 279 -8.56 6.05 -4.72
CA LEU A 279 -9.35 4.82 -4.59
C LEU A 279 -10.46 4.72 -5.66
N LYS A 280 -11.14 5.84 -5.99
CA LYS A 280 -12.14 5.86 -7.08
C LYS A 280 -11.52 5.53 -8.44
N ILE A 281 -10.32 6.06 -8.71
CA ILE A 281 -9.60 5.72 -9.94
C ILE A 281 -9.26 4.23 -9.97
N PHE A 282 -8.73 3.68 -8.87
CA PHE A 282 -8.50 2.23 -8.78
C PHE A 282 -9.75 1.43 -9.14
N HIS A 283 -10.90 1.71 -8.49
CA HIS A 283 -12.16 1.01 -8.77
C HIS A 283 -12.66 1.19 -10.21
N HIS A 284 -12.33 2.30 -10.86
CA HIS A 284 -12.69 2.52 -12.26
C HIS A 284 -11.93 1.60 -13.22
N TYR A 285 -10.69 1.25 -12.87
CA TYR A 285 -9.82 0.42 -13.71
C TYR A 285 -9.72 -1.04 -13.25
N ASP A 286 -10.21 -1.38 -12.05
CA ASP A 286 -10.24 -2.77 -11.57
C ASP A 286 -11.36 -3.55 -12.27
N ASP A 287 -11.00 -4.20 -13.38
CA ASP A 287 -11.92 -4.92 -14.22
C ASP A 287 -12.19 -6.32 -13.64
N PRO A 288 -13.45 -6.71 -13.39
CA PRO A 288 -13.81 -8.04 -12.91
C PRO A 288 -13.32 -9.20 -13.80
N GLU A 289 -13.14 -8.97 -15.10
CA GLU A 289 -12.60 -9.99 -16.03
C GLU A 289 -11.07 -10.12 -15.93
N HIS A 290 -10.40 -9.04 -15.50
CA HIS A 290 -8.95 -8.97 -15.31
C HIS A 290 -8.61 -8.22 -14.00
N PRO A 291 -8.97 -8.78 -12.84
CA PRO A 291 -8.85 -8.07 -11.57
C PRO A 291 -7.40 -7.83 -11.19
N MET A 292 -7.15 -6.67 -10.59
CA MET A 292 -5.86 -6.38 -9.96
C MET A 292 -5.78 -7.15 -8.63
N PRO A 293 -4.85 -8.11 -8.45
CA PRO A 293 -4.84 -8.98 -7.27
C PRO A 293 -4.47 -8.26 -5.98
N PHE A 294 -3.87 -7.08 -6.10
CA PHE A 294 -3.43 -6.27 -4.98
C PHE A 294 -3.77 -4.79 -5.19
N LEU A 295 -4.06 -4.12 -4.06
CA LEU A 295 -4.10 -2.67 -3.94
C LEU A 295 -3.03 -2.24 -2.93
N LEU A 296 -2.05 -1.44 -3.35
CA LEU A 296 -0.98 -0.93 -2.50
C LEU A 296 -1.30 0.47 -2.00
N ILE A 297 -1.26 0.66 -0.69
CA ILE A 297 -1.36 1.97 -0.04
C ILE A 297 0.06 2.50 0.19
N ALA A 298 0.36 3.65 -0.30
CA ALA A 298 1.59 4.37 -0.01
C ALA A 298 1.28 5.54 0.95
N THR A 299 1.56 5.37 2.26
CA THR A 299 2.20 4.30 3.03
C THR A 299 1.46 4.01 4.35
N TRP A 300 1.85 2.96 5.09
CA TRP A 300 1.37 2.78 6.46
C TRP A 300 1.88 3.88 7.38
N ASN A 301 3.21 4.10 7.42
CA ASN A 301 3.85 4.89 8.47
C ASN A 301 4.98 5.82 8.00
N ASP A 302 5.04 6.24 6.73
CA ASP A 302 6.07 7.20 6.34
C ASP A 302 5.71 8.63 6.79
N TYR A 303 6.22 8.99 7.97
CA TYR A 303 6.08 10.32 8.55
C TYR A 303 7.08 11.34 8.01
N GLU A 304 8.10 10.91 7.30
CA GLU A 304 9.10 11.78 6.67
C GLU A 304 8.61 12.31 5.35
N GLU A 305 7.89 11.48 4.59
CA GLU A 305 7.23 11.90 3.35
C GLU A 305 5.73 12.27 3.56
N GLY A 306 5.24 12.22 4.80
CA GLY A 306 3.89 12.66 5.14
C GLY A 306 2.80 11.83 4.47
N THR A 307 3.07 10.57 4.13
CA THR A 307 2.15 9.66 3.44
C THR A 307 1.48 8.65 4.36
N GLN A 308 1.81 8.71 5.66
CA GLN A 308 1.30 7.76 6.64
C GLN A 308 -0.22 7.75 6.74
N ILE A 309 -0.81 6.55 6.82
CA ILE A 309 -2.22 6.36 7.17
C ILE A 309 -2.43 5.82 8.59
N GLU A 310 -1.35 5.47 9.28
CA GLU A 310 -1.39 4.96 10.65
C GLU A 310 -2.17 5.88 11.59
N THR A 311 -2.10 7.19 11.39
CA THR A 311 -2.84 8.19 12.18
C THR A 311 -4.12 8.69 11.50
N GLY A 312 -4.49 8.12 10.36
CA GLY A 312 -5.65 8.49 9.54
C GLY A 312 -5.25 9.16 8.23
N VAL A 313 -6.21 9.24 7.31
CA VAL A 313 -6.01 9.79 5.96
C VAL A 313 -6.29 11.30 5.85
N SER A 314 -7.08 11.86 6.79
CA SER A 314 -7.45 13.27 6.81
C SER A 314 -6.49 14.09 7.69
N ASP A 315 -6.08 15.25 7.21
CA ASP A 315 -5.32 16.26 7.94
C ASP A 315 -6.19 17.39 8.49
N CYS A 316 -7.49 17.39 8.18
CA CYS A 316 -8.41 18.36 8.70
C CYS A 316 -8.80 18.03 10.15
N LYS A 317 -8.66 18.99 11.04
CA LYS A 317 -9.29 18.92 12.36
C LYS A 317 -10.81 18.85 12.14
N ARG A 318 -11.47 17.84 12.72
CA ARG A 318 -12.93 17.76 12.66
C ARG A 318 -13.52 19.07 13.14
N GLN A 319 -14.13 19.84 12.26
CA GLN A 319 -14.96 21.02 12.60
C GLN A 319 -16.31 20.55 13.18
N VAL A 320 -16.30 19.68 14.18
CA VAL A 320 -17.52 19.18 14.84
C VAL A 320 -17.97 20.09 15.97
N ALA A 321 -17.16 21.10 16.36
CA ALA A 321 -17.48 21.98 17.49
C ALA A 321 -18.17 23.30 17.13
N GLN A 322 -18.32 23.66 15.86
CA GLN A 322 -18.89 24.98 15.48
C GLN A 322 -20.30 24.95 14.90
N GLN A 323 -20.97 23.80 14.77
CA GLN A 323 -22.39 23.74 14.40
C GLN A 323 -23.33 23.44 15.56
N ALA A 324 -22.82 23.17 16.76
CA ALA A 324 -23.62 23.20 17.97
C ALA A 324 -23.41 24.60 18.60
N GLY A 325 -24.27 25.54 18.26
CA GLY A 325 -24.32 26.88 18.92
C GLY A 325 -24.48 26.74 20.42
N VAL A 326 -23.36 26.68 21.14
CA VAL A 326 -23.28 26.95 22.58
C VAL A 326 -22.56 28.27 22.69
N THR A 327 -23.34 29.34 22.76
CA THR A 327 -22.89 30.62 23.34
C THR A 327 -22.72 30.36 24.81
N ASP A 328 -21.47 30.33 25.30
CA ASP A 328 -21.17 30.53 26.71
C ASP A 328 -21.39 32.03 27.00
N ASP A 329 -22.60 32.35 27.48
CA ASP A 329 -22.87 33.56 28.24
C ASP A 329 -22.77 33.20 29.73
N GLN A 330 -21.83 33.84 30.38
CA GLN A 330 -21.51 34.09 31.81
C GLN A 330 -20.27 33.41 32.32
#